data_e47a0f05d74b0e19d33211d0d12a777b
#
_entry.id   e47a0f05d74b0e19d33211d0d12a777b
#
_cell.length_a   1.000
_cell.length_b   1.000
_cell.length_c   1.000
_cell.angle_alpha   90.00
_cell.angle_beta   90.00
_cell.angle_gamma   90.00
#
_symmetry.space_group_name_H-M   'P 1'
#
loop_
_entity.id
_entity.type
_entity.pdbx_description
1 polymer ?
#
loop_
_entity_poly.entity_id
_entity_poly.type
_entity_poly.pdbx_seq_one_letter_code
_entity_poly.pdbx_strand_id
1 'polypeptide(L)'
;ARIEPMRDLLLQCAGAAGIVVALIHGWLGESKVFAKATITPESLRTLIRLVWQAGTAAWIGGGVLLFAAPTLGSDSARHWIVVTIVAVYSFAAIANAWWSRGRGFGWKALTAVVVLAVAGY
;
A
#
# COMPACT_ATOMS: atom_id res chain seq x y z
N ALA A 1 5.62 -10.32 27.02
CA ALA A 1 4.94 -11.50 26.47
C ALA A 1 3.53 -11.17 25.98
N ARG A 2 2.85 -10.27 26.65
CA ARG A 2 1.45 -9.94 26.31
C ARG A 2 1.32 -9.04 25.08
N ILE A 3 2.36 -8.26 24.76
CA ILE A 3 2.31 -7.35 23.63
C ILE A 3 2.63 -8.02 22.30
N GLU A 4 3.32 -9.17 22.31
CA GLU A 4 3.69 -9.86 21.06
C GLU A 4 2.46 -10.28 20.22
N PRO A 5 1.41 -10.93 20.81
CA PRO A 5 0.22 -11.26 20.02
C PRO A 5 -0.51 -10.01 19.50
N MET A 6 -0.51 -8.92 20.27
CA MET A 6 -1.12 -7.66 19.85
C MET A 6 -0.35 -7.05 18.67
N ARG A 7 0.99 -7.04 18.75
CA ARG A 7 1.82 -6.52 17.68
C ARG A 7 1.66 -7.34 16.41
N ASP A 8 1.61 -8.66 16.53
CA ASP A 8 1.40 -9.56 15.40
C ASP A 8 0.05 -9.28 14.74
N LEU A 9 -1.00 -9.12 15.53
CA LEU A 9 -2.34 -8.81 15.03
C LEU A 9 -2.34 -7.46 14.29
N LEU A 10 -1.63 -6.45 14.82
CA LEU A 10 -1.54 -5.14 14.18
C LEU A 10 -0.85 -5.23 12.82
N LEU A 11 0.21 -6.03 12.69
CA LEU A 11 0.86 -6.25 11.39
C LEU A 11 -0.06 -6.97 10.42
N GLN A 12 -0.80 -7.97 10.88
CA GLN A 12 -1.75 -8.68 10.04
C GLN A 12 -2.88 -7.76 9.58
N CYS A 13 -3.36 -6.91 10.46
CA CYS A 13 -4.36 -5.90 10.09
C CYS A 13 -3.79 -4.90 9.09
N ALA A 14 -2.54 -4.46 9.27
CA ALA A 14 -1.88 -3.58 8.33
C ALA A 14 -1.78 -4.24 6.95
N GLY A 15 -1.37 -5.51 6.91
CA GLY A 15 -1.26 -6.26 5.66
C GLY A 15 -2.59 -6.42 4.95
N ALA A 16 -3.62 -6.81 5.67
CA ALA A 16 -4.97 -6.95 5.12
C ALA A 16 -5.51 -5.62 4.60
N ALA A 17 -5.34 -4.54 5.37
CA ALA A 17 -5.74 -3.20 4.95
C ALA A 17 -4.96 -2.75 3.71
N GLY A 18 -3.66 -3.04 3.64
CA GLY A 18 -2.83 -2.74 2.48
C GLY A 18 -3.33 -3.42 1.22
N ILE A 19 -3.71 -4.68 1.32
CA ILE A 19 -4.28 -5.43 0.19
C ILE A 19 -5.60 -4.79 -0.27
N VAL A 20 -6.47 -4.43 0.66
CA VAL A 20 -7.75 -3.78 0.32
C VAL A 20 -7.50 -2.44 -0.38
N VAL A 21 -6.59 -1.62 0.16
CA VAL A 21 -6.23 -0.33 -0.44
C VAL A 21 -5.67 -0.55 -1.85
N ALA A 22 -4.83 -1.57 -2.05
CA ALA A 22 -4.27 -1.89 -3.35
C ALA A 22 -5.36 -2.28 -4.36
N LEU A 23 -6.32 -3.10 -3.95
CA LEU A 23 -7.42 -3.49 -4.82
C LEU A 23 -8.28 -2.28 -5.21
N ILE A 24 -8.54 -1.39 -4.27
CA ILE A 24 -9.25 -0.14 -4.55
C ILE A 24 -8.45 0.72 -5.53
N HIS A 25 -7.15 0.83 -5.34
CA HIS A 25 -6.26 1.57 -6.24
C HIS A 25 -6.34 1.03 -7.66
N GLY A 26 -6.25 -0.28 -7.82
CA GLY A 26 -6.34 -0.90 -9.15
C GLY A 26 -7.69 -0.66 -9.81
N TRP A 27 -8.77 -0.83 -9.06
CA TRP A 27 -10.12 -0.59 -9.55
C TRP A 27 -10.36 0.88 -9.92
N LEU A 28 -9.90 1.82 -9.08
CA LEU A 28 -10.03 3.24 -9.37
C LEU A 28 -9.25 3.64 -10.63
N GLY A 29 -8.08 3.04 -10.85
CA GLY A 29 -7.31 3.28 -12.06
C GLY A 29 -8.13 2.98 -13.31
N GLU A 30 -8.73 1.79 -13.36
CA GLU A 30 -9.51 1.38 -14.54
C GLU A 30 -10.83 2.12 -14.67
N SER A 31 -11.56 2.31 -13.57
CA SER A 31 -12.93 2.83 -13.62
C SER A 31 -13.02 4.35 -13.60
N LYS A 32 -12.06 5.05 -13.01
CA LYS A 32 -12.12 6.50 -12.84
C LYS A 32 -11.00 7.23 -13.55
N VAL A 33 -9.76 6.78 -13.40
CA VAL A 33 -8.61 7.53 -13.94
C VAL A 33 -8.50 7.31 -15.45
N PHE A 34 -8.31 6.06 -15.88
CA PHE A 34 -8.05 5.77 -17.30
C PHE A 34 -9.30 5.74 -18.16
N ALA A 35 -10.46 5.50 -17.55
CA ALA A 35 -11.72 5.61 -18.28
C ALA A 35 -12.03 7.05 -18.72
N LYS A 36 -11.53 8.05 -17.98
CA LYS A 36 -11.83 9.46 -18.23
C LYS A 36 -10.66 10.26 -18.79
N ALA A 37 -9.43 9.76 -18.63
CA ALA A 37 -8.24 10.49 -19.05
C ALA A 37 -8.05 10.42 -20.56
N THR A 38 -7.67 11.54 -21.14
CA THR A 38 -7.23 11.60 -22.54
C THR A 38 -5.71 11.64 -22.53
N ILE A 39 -5.09 10.52 -22.90
CA ILE A 39 -3.63 10.40 -22.96
C ILE A 39 -3.26 9.93 -24.36
N THR A 40 -2.41 10.71 -25.01
CA THR A 40 -1.93 10.40 -26.37
C THR A 40 -0.40 10.45 -26.40
N PRO A 41 0.24 9.65 -27.23
CA PRO A 41 -0.32 8.59 -28.08
C PRO A 41 -0.80 7.39 -27.28
N GLU A 42 -1.50 6.47 -27.92
CA GLU A 42 -2.06 5.29 -27.28
C GLU A 42 -1.01 4.43 -26.57
N SER A 43 0.20 4.35 -27.14
CA SER A 43 1.30 3.62 -26.52
C SER A 43 1.69 4.20 -25.16
N LEU A 44 1.64 5.53 -25.01
CA LEU A 44 1.92 6.19 -23.73
C LEU A 44 0.79 5.90 -22.71
N ARG A 45 -0.45 5.93 -23.17
CA ARG A 45 -1.59 5.59 -22.32
C ARG A 45 -1.47 4.18 -21.78
N THR A 46 -1.12 3.24 -22.65
CA THR A 46 -0.92 1.84 -22.25
C THR A 46 0.21 1.71 -21.23
N LEU A 47 1.33 2.39 -21.46
CA LEU A 47 2.46 2.38 -20.52
C LEU A 47 2.06 2.88 -19.13
N ILE A 48 1.41 4.03 -19.07
CA ILE A 48 1.01 4.64 -17.79
C ILE A 48 0.01 3.74 -17.07
N ARG A 49 -0.93 3.16 -17.80
CA ARG A 49 -1.91 2.23 -17.25
C ARG A 49 -1.23 0.99 -16.65
N LEU A 50 -0.27 0.42 -17.35
CA LEU A 50 0.47 -0.74 -16.87
C LEU A 50 1.32 -0.39 -15.65
N VAL A 51 1.94 0.78 -15.61
CA VAL A 51 2.71 1.26 -14.45
C VAL A 51 1.79 1.42 -13.24
N TRP A 52 0.59 1.97 -13.44
CA TRP A 52 -0.42 2.08 -12.37
C TRP A 52 -0.74 0.70 -11.78
N GLN A 53 -0.99 -0.27 -12.65
CA GLN A 53 -1.33 -1.63 -12.19
C GLN A 53 -0.13 -2.38 -11.63
N ALA A 54 1.08 -2.07 -12.09
CA ALA A 54 2.30 -2.58 -11.43
C ALA A 54 2.40 -2.08 -9.99
N GLY A 55 2.03 -0.83 -9.74
CA GLY A 55 1.92 -0.30 -8.39
C GLY A 55 0.90 -1.05 -7.54
N THR A 56 -0.25 -1.37 -8.12
CA THR A 56 -1.27 -2.19 -7.46
C THR A 56 -0.70 -3.55 -7.04
N ALA A 57 -0.02 -4.23 -7.96
CA ALA A 57 0.59 -5.53 -7.67
C ALA A 57 1.66 -5.41 -6.57
N ALA A 58 2.49 -4.38 -6.62
CA ALA A 58 3.52 -4.15 -5.61
C ALA A 58 2.91 -3.91 -4.22
N TRP A 59 1.83 -3.16 -4.14
CA TRP A 59 1.15 -2.90 -2.87
C TRP A 59 0.47 -4.16 -2.32
N ILE A 60 -0.09 -5.00 -3.20
CA ILE A 60 -0.61 -6.31 -2.78
C ILE A 60 0.52 -7.14 -2.19
N GLY A 61 1.67 -7.20 -2.87
CA GLY A 61 2.84 -7.92 -2.37
C GLY A 61 3.32 -7.39 -1.02
N GLY A 62 3.36 -6.08 -0.86
CA GLY A 62 3.70 -5.45 0.41
C GLY A 62 2.73 -5.83 1.52
N GLY A 63 1.43 -5.82 1.24
CA GLY A 63 0.41 -6.22 2.20
C GLY A 63 0.54 -7.69 2.60
N VAL A 64 0.83 -8.56 1.63
CA VAL A 64 1.08 -9.99 1.90
C VAL A 64 2.29 -10.17 2.81
N LEU A 65 3.37 -9.44 2.56
CA LEU A 65 4.57 -9.51 3.39
C LEU A 65 4.30 -9.04 4.83
N LEU A 66 3.57 -7.95 5.00
CA LEU A 66 3.19 -7.49 6.34
C LEU A 66 2.36 -8.52 7.07
N PHE A 67 1.39 -9.13 6.38
CA PHE A 67 0.53 -10.16 6.95
C PHE A 67 1.34 -11.39 7.35
N ALA A 68 2.30 -11.78 6.55
CA ALA A 68 3.12 -12.97 6.77
C ALA A 68 4.26 -12.74 7.78
N ALA A 69 4.68 -11.49 7.98
CA ALA A 69 5.86 -11.18 8.80
C ALA A 69 5.86 -11.85 10.18
N PRO A 70 4.74 -11.86 10.94
CA PRO A 70 4.74 -12.53 12.24
C PRO A 70 5.00 -14.03 12.18
N THR A 71 4.72 -14.67 11.05
CA THR A 71 4.85 -16.13 10.91
C THR A 71 6.22 -16.58 10.44
N LEU A 72 7.11 -15.65 10.08
CA LEU A 72 8.42 -15.98 9.51
C LEU A 72 9.46 -16.41 10.55
N GLY A 73 9.18 -16.13 11.84
CA GLY A 73 10.08 -16.53 12.91
C GLY A 73 11.44 -15.85 12.89
N SER A 74 11.52 -14.67 12.29
CA SER A 74 12.80 -13.92 12.15
C SER A 74 12.56 -12.45 12.46
N ASP A 75 13.21 -11.96 13.52
CA ASP A 75 13.15 -10.54 13.88
C ASP A 75 13.76 -9.67 12.79
N SER A 76 14.80 -10.15 12.14
CA SER A 76 15.43 -9.44 11.03
C SER A 76 14.48 -9.31 9.84
N ALA A 77 13.81 -10.38 9.47
CA ALA A 77 12.83 -10.34 8.38
C ALA A 77 11.69 -9.40 8.72
N ARG A 78 11.16 -9.47 9.93
CA ARG A 78 10.09 -8.56 10.40
C ARG A 78 10.53 -7.10 10.29
N HIS A 79 11.72 -6.80 10.79
CA HIS A 79 12.28 -5.44 10.74
C HIS A 79 12.34 -4.91 9.31
N TRP A 80 12.97 -5.65 8.41
CA TRP A 80 13.16 -5.17 7.04
C TRP A 80 11.87 -5.09 6.25
N ILE A 81 10.94 -6.01 6.48
CA ILE A 81 9.62 -5.94 5.86
C ILE A 81 8.90 -4.67 6.31
N VAL A 82 8.82 -4.44 7.61
CA VAL A 82 8.08 -3.28 8.14
C VAL A 82 8.72 -1.99 7.66
N VAL A 83 10.03 -1.85 7.80
CA VAL A 83 10.74 -0.61 7.40
C VAL A 83 10.56 -0.34 5.91
N THR A 84 10.72 -1.36 5.08
CA THR A 84 10.59 -1.21 3.62
C THR A 84 9.17 -0.85 3.22
N ILE A 85 8.18 -1.57 3.74
CA ILE A 85 6.79 -1.34 3.35
C ILE A 85 6.28 0.00 3.91
N VAL A 86 6.67 0.36 5.12
CA VAL A 86 6.36 1.68 5.68
C VAL A 86 6.93 2.79 4.80
N ALA A 87 8.17 2.65 4.35
CA ALA A 87 8.79 3.64 3.46
C ALA A 87 8.01 3.77 2.13
N VAL A 88 7.66 2.65 1.51
CA VAL A 88 6.92 2.62 0.24
C VAL A 88 5.54 3.24 0.39
N TYR A 89 4.79 2.82 1.41
CA TYR A 89 3.43 3.32 1.62
C TYR A 89 3.43 4.78 2.09
N SER A 90 4.43 5.20 2.86
CA SER A 90 4.58 6.60 3.26
C SER A 90 4.83 7.50 2.06
N PHE A 91 5.70 7.07 1.15
CA PHE A 91 5.93 7.81 -0.09
C PHE A 91 4.63 7.93 -0.88
N ALA A 92 3.89 6.83 -1.03
CA ALA A 92 2.62 6.83 -1.75
C ALA A 92 1.58 7.74 -1.08
N ALA A 93 1.53 7.73 0.26
CA ALA A 93 0.62 8.60 1.01
C ALA A 93 0.95 10.08 0.79
N ILE A 94 2.24 10.42 0.88
CA ILE A 94 2.69 11.80 0.68
C ILE A 94 2.42 12.24 -0.75
N ALA A 95 2.74 11.42 -1.74
CA ALA A 95 2.49 11.73 -3.14
C ALA A 95 1.00 11.93 -3.43
N ASN A 96 0.15 11.07 -2.87
CA ASN A 96 -1.29 11.18 -3.03
C ASN A 96 -1.85 12.44 -2.36
N ALA A 97 -1.39 12.74 -1.15
CA ALA A 97 -1.78 13.95 -0.43
C ALA A 97 -1.36 15.21 -1.19
N TRP A 98 -0.15 15.20 -1.72
CA TRP A 98 0.38 16.29 -2.53
C TRP A 98 -0.48 16.53 -3.77
N TRP A 99 -0.73 15.46 -4.54
CA TRP A 99 -1.49 15.55 -5.78
C TRP A 99 -2.94 16.00 -5.54
N SER A 100 -3.59 15.43 -4.51
CA SER A 100 -4.98 15.73 -4.20
C SER A 100 -5.15 16.99 -3.34
N ARG A 101 -4.05 17.63 -2.95
CA ARG A 101 -4.04 18.77 -2.03
C ARG A 101 -4.73 18.44 -0.70
N GLY A 102 -4.54 17.21 -0.23
CA GLY A 102 -5.11 16.74 1.02
C GLY A 102 -6.59 16.37 0.96
N ARG A 103 -7.24 16.48 -0.19
CA ARG A 103 -8.70 16.27 -0.32
C ARG A 103 -9.08 14.83 -0.53
N GLY A 104 -8.18 14.03 -1.11
CA GLY A 104 -8.48 12.65 -1.42
C GLY A 104 -8.57 11.77 -0.18
N PHE A 105 -9.24 10.65 -0.33
CA PHE A 105 -9.29 9.65 0.71
C PHE A 105 -8.08 8.71 0.69
N GLY A 106 -7.41 8.59 -0.47
CA GLY A 106 -6.32 7.62 -0.67
C GLY A 106 -5.15 7.81 0.30
N TRP A 107 -4.68 9.04 0.52
CA TRP A 107 -3.56 9.28 1.43
C TRP A 107 -3.94 8.94 2.87
N LYS A 108 -5.21 9.12 3.25
CA LYS A 108 -5.68 8.76 4.59
C LYS A 108 -5.67 7.27 4.80
N ALA A 109 -6.13 6.51 3.80
CA ALA A 109 -6.11 5.05 3.83
C ALA A 109 -4.69 4.51 3.90
N LEU A 110 -3.78 5.04 3.09
CA LEU A 110 -2.37 4.65 3.10
C LEU A 110 -1.70 4.98 4.44
N THR A 111 -2.02 6.14 5.02
CA THR A 111 -1.51 6.54 6.33
C THR A 111 -1.99 5.58 7.42
N ALA A 112 -3.24 5.14 7.34
CA ALA A 112 -3.77 4.15 8.29
C ALA A 112 -2.98 2.84 8.24
N VAL A 113 -2.63 2.37 7.06
CA VAL A 113 -1.78 1.18 6.91
C VAL A 113 -0.40 1.40 7.55
N VAL A 114 0.21 2.55 7.31
CA VAL A 114 1.52 2.91 7.89
C VAL A 114 1.44 2.92 9.42
N VAL A 115 0.42 3.56 9.99
CA VAL A 115 0.24 3.63 11.44
C VAL A 115 0.09 2.24 12.06
N LEU A 116 -0.72 1.38 11.44
CA LEU A 116 -0.89 0.00 11.90
C LEU A 116 0.43 -0.78 11.83
N ALA A 117 1.18 -0.62 10.74
CA ALA A 117 2.45 -1.32 10.57
C ALA A 117 3.49 -0.86 11.59
N VAL A 118 3.59 0.45 11.85
CA VAL A 118 4.49 1.00 12.86
C VAL A 118 4.09 0.52 14.25
N ALA A 119 2.80 0.52 14.56
CA ALA A 119 2.30 0.04 15.85
C ALA A 119 2.57 -1.45 16.05
N GLY A 120 2.62 -2.23 14.97
CA GLY A 120 2.94 -3.65 15.00
C GLY A 120 4.44 -3.97 14.90
N TYR A 121 5.26 -2.97 14.72
CA TYR A 121 6.71 -3.16 14.60
C TYR A 121 7.31 -3.67 15.90
#